data_2010e2189e449ac1fba78b423185f2a5
#
_entry.id   2010e2189e449ac1fba78b423185f2a5
#
_cell.length_a   1.000
_cell.length_b   1.000
_cell.length_c   1.000
_cell.angle_alpha   90.00
_cell.angle_beta   90.00
_cell.angle_gamma   90.00
#
_symmetry.space_group_name_H-M   'P 1'
#
loop_
_entity.id
_entity.type
_entity.pdbx_description
1 polymer ?
#
loop_
_entity_poly.entity_id
_entity_poly.type
_entity_poly.pdbx_seq_one_letter_code
_entity_poly.pdbx_strand_id
1 'polypeptide(L)'
;MYPKKRIRQIRILPTSSDDFDFEDEAAMKNFFTNKLPSDGKFHFYKNNVADPEDTLILFQYNNSIVASGIMEDRIDTMEKGYNGYYIFNKNSINLLTRPISKDDLIKEDVGFDRFGNTTKKIDMKYFRKINNLLDEHFEE
;
A
#
# COMPACT_ATOMS: atom_id res chain seq x y z
N MET A 1 3.25 13.24 5.94
CA MET A 1 3.38 11.84 6.45
C MET A 1 4.72 11.22 6.07
N TYR A 2 5.10 11.29 4.80
CA TYR A 2 6.35 10.70 4.32
C TYR A 2 7.30 11.76 3.76
N PRO A 3 8.64 11.61 3.97
CA PRO A 3 9.62 12.53 3.39
C PRO A 3 9.83 12.21 1.90
N LYS A 4 9.59 13.20 1.03
CA LYS A 4 9.68 13.04 -0.43
C LYS A 4 11.01 12.45 -0.91
N LYS A 5 12.12 12.90 -0.34
CA LYS A 5 13.46 12.47 -0.76
C LYS A 5 13.77 11.00 -0.48
N ARG A 6 12.93 10.32 0.33
CA ARG A 6 13.06 8.90 0.60
C ARG A 6 12.14 8.06 -0.28
N ILE A 7 11.34 8.68 -1.14
CA ILE A 7 10.37 8.01 -1.97
C ILE A 7 10.78 8.13 -3.43
N ARG A 8 10.98 7.00 -4.09
CA ARG A 8 11.36 6.94 -5.48
C ARG A 8 10.17 6.77 -6.42
N GLN A 9 9.14 6.09 -5.96
CA GLN A 9 7.91 5.86 -6.74
C GLN A 9 6.72 5.65 -5.81
N ILE A 10 5.52 5.77 -6.37
CA ILE A 10 4.26 5.53 -5.67
C ILE A 10 3.50 4.44 -6.42
N ARG A 11 3.03 3.43 -5.71
CA ARG A 11 2.22 2.37 -6.30
C ARG A 11 1.02 2.05 -5.44
N ILE A 12 -0.10 1.71 -6.09
CA ILE A 12 -1.29 1.17 -5.43
C ILE A 12 -1.18 -0.34 -5.51
N LEU A 13 -1.24 -1.01 -4.35
CA LEU A 13 -1.14 -2.47 -4.26
C LEU A 13 -2.50 -3.04 -3.81
N PRO A 14 -3.18 -3.80 -4.68
CA PRO A 14 -4.42 -4.46 -4.31
C PRO A 14 -4.16 -5.54 -3.25
N THR A 15 -5.06 -5.62 -2.25
CA THR A 15 -5.01 -6.66 -1.22
C THR A 15 -6.18 -7.64 -1.33
N SER A 16 -7.15 -7.35 -2.19
CA SER A 16 -8.27 -8.24 -2.49
C SER A 16 -8.06 -8.81 -3.88
N SER A 17 -7.28 -9.88 -3.99
CA SER A 17 -6.99 -10.56 -5.26
C SER A 17 -6.88 -12.05 -5.00
N ASP A 18 -6.69 -12.86 -6.07
CA ASP A 18 -6.46 -14.30 -5.94
C ASP A 18 -5.22 -14.61 -5.12
N ASP A 19 -4.25 -13.69 -5.08
CA ASP A 19 -2.98 -13.86 -4.39
C ASP A 19 -3.07 -13.52 -2.90
N PHE A 20 -3.95 -12.60 -2.52
CA PHE A 20 -4.06 -12.11 -1.15
C PHE A 20 -5.46 -11.57 -0.89
N ASP A 21 -6.07 -11.98 0.21
CA ASP A 21 -7.37 -11.46 0.62
C ASP A 21 -7.50 -11.52 2.13
N PHE A 22 -8.22 -10.55 2.68
CA PHE A 22 -8.58 -10.54 4.10
C PHE A 22 -9.96 -11.18 4.28
N GLU A 23 -10.10 -11.96 5.33
CA GLU A 23 -11.36 -12.60 5.66
C GLU A 23 -12.48 -11.56 5.86
N ASP A 24 -12.17 -10.46 6.53
CA ASP A 24 -13.09 -9.35 6.77
C ASP A 24 -12.31 -8.06 7.07
N GLU A 25 -13.06 -6.97 7.33
CA GLU A 25 -12.46 -5.67 7.64
C GLU A 25 -11.64 -5.71 8.94
N ALA A 26 -12.08 -6.46 9.93
CA ALA A 26 -11.34 -6.60 11.19
C ALA A 26 -9.99 -7.28 10.97
N ALA A 27 -9.94 -8.31 10.11
CA ALA A 27 -8.70 -8.97 9.75
C ALA A 27 -7.76 -8.01 9.00
N MET A 28 -8.31 -7.19 8.11
CA MET A 28 -7.54 -6.16 7.39
C MET A 28 -6.90 -5.17 8.37
N LYS A 29 -7.69 -4.63 9.30
CA LYS A 29 -7.21 -3.67 10.30
C LYS A 29 -6.13 -4.29 11.19
N ASN A 30 -6.34 -5.53 11.64
CA ASN A 30 -5.36 -6.24 12.45
C ASN A 30 -4.04 -6.45 11.71
N PHE A 31 -4.10 -6.76 10.42
CA PHE A 31 -2.91 -6.94 9.61
C PHE A 31 -2.05 -5.66 9.58
N PHE A 32 -2.65 -4.51 9.29
CA PHE A 32 -1.90 -3.26 9.18
C PHE A 32 -1.53 -2.66 10.52
N THR A 33 -2.27 -2.96 11.58
CA THR A 33 -1.99 -2.44 12.92
C THR A 33 -0.96 -3.29 13.66
N ASN A 34 -1.00 -4.60 13.49
CA ASN A 34 -0.19 -5.53 14.28
C ASN A 34 0.78 -6.39 13.49
N LYS A 35 0.30 -7.10 12.45
CA LYS A 35 1.13 -8.09 11.77
C LYS A 35 2.22 -7.47 10.92
N LEU A 36 1.87 -6.57 10.01
CA LEU A 36 2.84 -5.97 9.11
C LEU A 36 3.85 -5.09 9.86
N PRO A 37 3.44 -4.25 10.83
CA PRO A 37 4.42 -3.50 11.63
C PRO A 37 5.31 -4.38 12.49
N SER A 38 4.89 -5.59 12.82
CA SER A 38 5.67 -6.51 13.66
C SER A 38 6.81 -7.18 12.88
N ASP A 39 6.52 -7.78 11.73
CA ASP A 39 7.53 -8.52 10.96
C ASP A 39 8.02 -7.83 9.68
N GLY A 40 7.28 -6.84 9.20
CA GLY A 40 7.63 -6.11 7.99
C GLY A 40 7.45 -6.90 6.70
N LYS A 41 6.75 -8.05 6.75
CA LYS A 41 6.65 -8.96 5.61
C LYS A 41 5.24 -8.96 5.01
N PHE A 42 5.16 -8.67 3.71
CA PHE A 42 3.93 -8.81 2.93
C PHE A 42 4.15 -9.91 1.90
N HIS A 43 3.56 -11.08 2.14
CA HIS A 43 3.76 -12.27 1.30
C HIS A 43 2.99 -12.16 -0.03
N PHE A 44 3.58 -12.75 -1.09
CA PHE A 44 2.96 -12.77 -2.42
C PHE A 44 3.10 -14.14 -3.08
N TYR A 45 2.15 -14.50 -3.94
CA TYR A 45 2.29 -15.62 -4.86
C TYR A 45 2.95 -15.15 -6.14
N LYS A 46 2.60 -13.95 -6.61
CA LYS A 46 3.14 -13.35 -7.82
C LYS A 46 3.74 -11.99 -7.49
N ASN A 47 4.99 -11.77 -7.91
CA ASN A 47 5.63 -10.47 -7.75
C ASN A 47 5.01 -9.45 -8.72
N ASN A 48 4.37 -8.43 -8.17
CA ASN A 48 3.77 -7.34 -8.93
C ASN A 48 4.55 -6.03 -8.84
N VAL A 49 5.61 -6.00 -8.03
CA VAL A 49 6.49 -4.83 -7.89
C VAL A 49 7.92 -5.29 -8.13
N ALA A 50 8.37 -5.19 -9.39
CA ALA A 50 9.69 -5.70 -9.80
C ALA A 50 10.84 -4.93 -9.16
N ASP A 51 10.62 -3.67 -8.84
CA ASP A 51 11.62 -2.73 -8.34
C ASP A 51 11.08 -2.07 -7.07
N PRO A 52 11.12 -2.78 -5.92
CA PRO A 52 10.40 -2.36 -4.70
C PRO A 52 11.08 -1.27 -3.88
N GLU A 53 12.38 -1.05 -4.09
CA GLU A 53 13.16 -0.14 -3.24
C GLU A 53 12.55 1.26 -3.15
N ASP A 54 12.46 1.80 -1.92
CA ASP A 54 11.98 3.15 -1.64
C ASP A 54 10.63 3.49 -2.29
N THR A 55 9.73 2.52 -2.30
CA THR A 55 8.41 2.68 -2.89
C THR A 55 7.37 2.99 -1.82
N LEU A 56 6.62 4.08 -2.02
CA LEU A 56 5.44 4.34 -1.21
C LEU A 56 4.30 3.48 -1.74
N ILE A 57 3.81 2.59 -0.90
CA ILE A 57 2.69 1.71 -1.23
C ILE A 57 1.41 2.26 -0.61
N LEU A 58 0.38 2.35 -1.45
CA LEU A 58 -0.98 2.65 -1.03
C LEU A 58 -1.76 1.34 -1.13
N PHE A 59 -2.17 0.81 0.02
CA PHE A 59 -2.86 -0.49 0.06
C PHE A 59 -4.33 -0.32 -0.26
N GLN A 60 -4.78 -1.06 -1.26
CA GLN A 60 -6.17 -1.03 -1.73
C GLN A 60 -6.96 -2.19 -1.11
N TYR A 61 -8.12 -1.87 -0.55
CA TYR A 61 -9.07 -2.84 -0.03
C TYR A 61 -10.49 -2.31 -0.23
N ASN A 62 -11.40 -3.13 -0.78
CA ASN A 62 -12.79 -2.74 -1.06
C ASN A 62 -12.90 -1.42 -1.82
N ASN A 63 -12.12 -1.29 -2.90
CA ASN A 63 -12.13 -0.11 -3.76
C ASN A 63 -11.84 1.21 -3.03
N SER A 64 -10.95 1.15 -2.05
CA SER A 64 -10.46 2.31 -1.30
C SER A 64 -9.01 2.09 -0.92
N ILE A 65 -8.29 3.17 -0.64
CA ILE A 65 -6.97 3.09 -0.02
C ILE A 65 -7.20 3.07 1.50
N VAL A 66 -6.72 2.03 2.16
CA VAL A 66 -6.96 1.82 3.60
C VAL A 66 -5.72 1.99 4.46
N ALA A 67 -4.54 1.89 3.86
CA ALA A 67 -3.27 1.97 4.59
C ALA A 67 -2.15 2.36 3.64
N SER A 68 -1.00 2.71 4.21
CA SER A 68 0.19 3.05 3.43
C SER A 68 1.45 2.58 4.15
N GLY A 69 2.56 2.50 3.41
CA GLY A 69 3.85 2.14 3.97
C GLY A 69 4.95 2.23 2.94
N ILE A 70 6.20 2.21 3.40
CA ILE A 70 7.37 2.24 2.53
C ILE A 70 7.89 0.83 2.32
N MET A 71 7.87 0.36 1.08
CA MET A 71 8.43 -0.91 0.66
C MET A 71 9.93 -0.72 0.39
N GLU A 72 10.75 -1.62 0.93
CA GLU A 72 12.20 -1.49 0.87
C GLU A 72 12.88 -2.55 0.01
N ASP A 73 12.33 -3.77 -0.03
CA ASP A 73 12.99 -4.88 -0.69
C ASP A 73 12.01 -5.99 -1.02
N ARG A 74 12.51 -7.02 -1.69
CA ARG A 74 11.78 -8.23 -2.06
C ARG A 74 12.66 -9.44 -1.83
N ILE A 75 12.10 -10.47 -1.22
CA ILE A 75 12.78 -11.75 -1.04
C ILE A 75 11.99 -12.82 -1.78
N ASP A 76 12.63 -13.49 -2.74
CA ASP A 76 12.04 -14.59 -3.51
C ASP A 76 12.40 -15.91 -2.83
N THR A 77 11.49 -16.42 -2.01
CA THR A 77 11.68 -17.68 -1.31
C THR A 77 10.33 -18.26 -0.93
N MET A 78 10.20 -19.57 -1.02
CA MET A 78 8.97 -20.24 -0.60
C MET A 78 8.86 -20.21 0.92
N GLU A 79 7.78 -19.59 1.41
CA GLU A 79 7.50 -19.46 2.82
C GLU A 79 5.99 -19.44 3.04
N LYS A 80 5.49 -20.27 3.95
CA LYS A 80 4.06 -20.33 4.29
C LYS A 80 3.13 -20.52 3.08
N GLY A 81 3.61 -21.23 2.05
CA GLY A 81 2.86 -21.44 0.82
C GLY A 81 2.94 -20.34 -0.21
N TYR A 82 3.62 -19.24 0.09
CA TYR A 82 3.85 -18.14 -0.84
C TYR A 82 5.17 -18.30 -1.59
N ASN A 83 5.36 -17.52 -2.66
CA ASN A 83 6.58 -17.54 -3.48
C ASN A 83 7.60 -16.47 -3.06
N GLY A 84 7.26 -15.64 -2.11
CA GLY A 84 8.14 -14.62 -1.59
C GLY A 84 7.41 -13.62 -0.74
N TYR A 85 8.11 -12.56 -0.35
CA TYR A 85 7.50 -11.46 0.39
C TYR A 85 8.23 -10.16 0.11
N TYR A 86 7.48 -9.06 0.21
CA TYR A 86 8.04 -7.72 0.23
C TYR A 86 8.43 -7.35 1.64
N ILE A 87 9.55 -6.62 1.78
CA ILE A 87 9.98 -6.08 3.07
C ILE A 87 9.57 -4.62 3.15
N PHE A 88 8.86 -4.28 4.22
CA PHE A 88 8.44 -2.91 4.51
C PHE A 88 9.22 -2.35 5.69
N ASN A 89 9.44 -1.04 5.67
CA ASN A 89 9.89 -0.33 6.86
C ASN A 89 8.77 -0.42 7.91
N LYS A 90 9.05 -1.09 9.01
CA LYS A 90 8.06 -1.39 10.05
C LYS A 90 7.44 -0.14 10.66
N ASN A 91 8.20 0.94 10.74
CA ASN A 91 7.75 2.20 11.33
C ASN A 91 6.99 3.09 10.34
N SER A 92 6.89 2.67 9.08
CA SER A 92 6.23 3.46 8.03
C SER A 92 4.77 3.08 7.81
N ILE A 93 4.29 2.00 8.43
CA ILE A 93 2.95 1.47 8.18
C ILE A 93 1.91 2.32 8.91
N ASN A 94 0.96 2.84 8.16
CA ASN A 94 -0.12 3.66 8.70
C ASN A 94 -1.47 3.16 8.21
N LEU A 95 -2.31 2.70 9.13
CA LEU A 95 -3.71 2.39 8.84
C LEU A 95 -4.48 3.71 8.87
N LEU A 96 -5.20 4.02 7.79
CA LEU A 96 -5.95 5.27 7.71
C LEU A 96 -7.20 5.20 8.57
N THR A 97 -7.51 6.28 9.28
CA THR A 97 -8.74 6.41 10.06
C THR A 97 -9.96 6.41 9.16
N ARG A 98 -9.83 7.08 7.99
CA ARG A 98 -10.86 7.12 6.96
C ARG A 98 -10.26 6.64 5.64
N PRO A 99 -10.84 5.61 4.98
CA PRO A 99 -10.35 5.19 3.67
C PRO A 99 -10.42 6.32 2.64
N ILE A 100 -9.46 6.31 1.71
CA ILE A 100 -9.48 7.25 0.57
C ILE A 100 -10.23 6.57 -0.56
N SER A 101 -11.36 7.15 -0.96
CA SER A 101 -12.21 6.60 -2.01
C SER A 101 -11.70 6.92 -3.41
N LYS A 102 -12.28 6.26 -4.41
CA LYS A 102 -12.06 6.60 -5.82
C LYS A 102 -12.37 8.07 -6.08
N ASP A 103 -13.50 8.54 -5.55
CA ASP A 103 -13.92 9.94 -5.75
C ASP A 103 -12.94 10.93 -5.14
N ASP A 104 -12.38 10.61 -3.97
CA ASP A 104 -11.36 11.44 -3.33
C ASP A 104 -10.12 11.57 -4.22
N LEU A 105 -9.67 10.45 -4.82
CA LEU A 105 -8.50 10.44 -5.71
C LEU A 105 -8.77 11.21 -7.01
N ILE A 106 -9.94 11.05 -7.59
CA ILE A 106 -10.33 11.76 -8.82
C ILE A 106 -10.41 13.25 -8.55
N LYS A 107 -10.99 13.65 -7.43
CA LYS A 107 -11.12 15.05 -7.04
C LYS A 107 -9.75 15.73 -6.89
N GLU A 108 -8.76 15.01 -6.36
CA GLU A 108 -7.41 15.55 -6.21
C GLU A 108 -6.62 15.59 -7.51
N ASP A 109 -7.11 14.95 -8.55
CA ASP A 109 -6.49 14.99 -9.89
C ASP A 109 -5.03 14.51 -9.84
N VAL A 110 -4.85 13.25 -9.48
CA VAL A 110 -3.52 12.62 -9.35
C VAL A 110 -3.24 11.60 -10.46
N GLY A 111 -3.96 11.72 -11.58
CA GLY A 111 -3.80 10.81 -12.71
C GLY A 111 -4.45 9.44 -12.45
N PHE A 112 -5.28 9.33 -11.44
CA PHE A 112 -5.97 8.09 -11.10
C PHE A 112 -7.33 8.03 -11.81
N ASP A 113 -7.65 6.86 -12.39
CA ASP A 113 -8.92 6.64 -13.07
C ASP A 113 -9.82 5.64 -12.35
N ARG A 114 -9.25 4.50 -11.93
CA ARG A 114 -10.03 3.44 -11.27
C ARG A 114 -9.12 2.46 -10.53
N PHE A 115 -9.68 1.77 -9.54
CA PHE A 115 -9.03 0.64 -8.91
C PHE A 115 -9.10 -0.58 -9.82
N GLY A 116 -8.12 -1.46 -9.69
CA GLY A 116 -8.05 -2.70 -10.47
C GLY A 116 -7.46 -3.83 -9.65
N ASN A 117 -7.20 -4.95 -10.32
CA ASN A 117 -6.64 -6.15 -9.68
C ASN A 117 -5.12 -6.24 -9.79
N THR A 118 -4.49 -5.25 -10.41
CA THR A 118 -3.04 -5.18 -10.59
C THR A 118 -2.48 -3.93 -9.96
N THR A 119 -1.18 -3.94 -9.66
CA THR A 119 -0.48 -2.78 -9.12
C THR A 119 -0.52 -1.62 -10.10
N LYS A 120 -0.89 -0.44 -9.63
CA LYS A 120 -0.91 0.78 -10.44
C LYS A 120 0.13 1.76 -9.94
N LYS A 121 0.73 2.49 -10.89
CA LYS A 121 1.71 3.52 -10.57
C LYS A 121 1.05 4.90 -10.57
N ILE A 122 1.42 5.73 -9.59
CA ILE A 122 1.06 7.14 -9.56
C ILE A 122 2.34 7.94 -9.80
N ASP A 123 2.30 8.90 -10.73
CA ASP A 123 3.47 9.72 -11.04
C ASP A 123 3.94 10.51 -9.82
N MET A 124 5.25 10.58 -9.62
CA MET A 124 5.85 11.28 -8.48
C MET A 124 5.56 12.78 -8.44
N LYS A 125 5.17 13.38 -9.56
CA LYS A 125 4.75 14.79 -9.56
C LYS A 125 3.53 15.03 -8.66
N TYR A 126 2.76 13.98 -8.36
CA TYR A 126 1.60 14.05 -7.48
C TYR A 126 1.92 13.71 -6.02
N PHE A 127 3.17 13.50 -5.69
CA PHE A 127 3.57 13.07 -4.34
C PHE A 127 3.00 13.97 -3.25
N ARG A 128 3.10 15.29 -3.42
CA ARG A 128 2.60 16.23 -2.41
C ARG A 128 1.09 16.07 -2.17
N LYS A 129 0.32 15.94 -3.26
CA LYS A 129 -1.13 15.73 -3.17
C LYS A 129 -1.47 14.42 -2.46
N ILE A 130 -0.77 13.34 -2.80
CA ILE A 130 -0.97 12.03 -2.17
C ILE A 130 -0.60 12.10 -0.69
N ASN A 131 0.53 12.70 -0.36
CA ASN A 131 0.98 12.82 1.03
C ASN A 131 -0.01 13.63 1.87
N ASN A 132 -0.58 14.70 1.31
CA ASN A 132 -1.60 15.50 1.98
C ASN A 132 -2.89 14.70 2.19
N LEU A 133 -3.33 13.92 1.21
CA LEU A 133 -4.49 13.04 1.35
C LEU A 133 -4.27 12.02 2.47
N LEU A 134 -3.10 11.41 2.53
CA LEU A 134 -2.77 10.46 3.58
C LEU A 134 -2.85 11.12 4.96
N ASP A 135 -2.31 12.32 5.10
CA ASP A 135 -2.37 13.06 6.36
C ASP A 135 -3.82 13.36 6.76
N GLU A 136 -4.64 13.86 5.83
CA GLU A 136 -6.04 14.18 6.09
C GLU A 136 -6.86 12.97 6.51
N HIS A 137 -6.63 11.82 5.88
CA HIS A 137 -7.39 10.60 6.15
C HIS A 137 -6.84 9.79 7.33
N PHE A 138 -5.64 10.10 7.79
CA PHE A 138 -5.05 9.49 8.97
C PHE A 138 -5.50 10.20 10.26
N GLU A 139 -5.71 11.50 10.21
CA GLU A 139 -6.15 12.30 11.36
C GLU A 139 -7.64 12.09 11.66
N GLU A 140 -7.98 12.09 12.94
CA GLU A 140 -9.37 12.01 13.39
C GLU A 140 -10.07 13.37 13.32
#